data_97dac0e0ea19f88f3ef07876ee639d43
#
_entry.id   97dac0e0ea19f88f3ef07876ee639d43
#
_cell.length_a   1.000
_cell.length_b   1.000
_cell.length_c   1.000
_cell.angle_alpha   90.00
_cell.angle_beta   90.00
_cell.angle_gamma   90.00
#
_symmetry.space_group_name_H-M   'P 1'
#
loop_
_entity.id
_entity.type
_entity.pdbx_description
1 polymer ?
#
loop_
_entity_poly.entity_id
_entity_poly.type
_entity_poly.pdbx_seq_one_letter_code
_entity_poly.pdbx_strand_id
1 'polypeptide(L)'
;AKIQERLKAQPAAAGVEQEQDRYGTPYMAKPRLGQAGFRVAVLDAYGRRCAVTEEKTLPVLEAAHIRPYADGGGHEVGNGLLLRSDFHTLFDTGYLTIDTDYRLLVSKRLKEEFSNGRHYYEHHGARVPNLPTRTDLLPSRPAIEWRNQDWVG
;
A
#
# COMPACT_ATOMS: atom_id res chain seq x y z
N ALA A 1 7.21 6.07 11.36
CA ALA A 1 8.51 5.94 11.77
C ALA A 1 9.33 5.14 10.83
N LYS A 2 9.06 3.89 10.69
CA LYS A 2 9.83 3.12 9.78
C LYS A 2 9.77 3.62 8.39
N ILE A 3 8.63 4.06 7.97
CA ILE A 3 8.48 4.57 6.63
C ILE A 3 9.28 5.82 6.46
N GLN A 4 9.29 6.65 7.44
CA GLN A 4 10.03 7.85 7.32
C GLN A 4 11.52 7.60 7.35
N GLU A 5 11.92 6.66 8.11
CA GLU A 5 13.30 6.33 8.12
C GLU A 5 13.72 5.80 6.79
N ARG A 6 12.86 5.05 6.19
CA ARG A 6 13.16 4.54 4.88
C ARG A 6 13.28 5.65 3.90
N LEU A 7 12.40 6.61 3.99
CA LEU A 7 12.46 7.72 3.10
C LEU A 7 13.73 8.51 3.30
N LYS A 8 14.16 8.60 4.50
CA LYS A 8 15.37 9.33 4.73
C LYS A 8 16.56 8.58 4.25
N ALA A 9 16.50 7.30 4.40
CA ALA A 9 17.63 6.54 3.99
C ALA A 9 17.76 6.45 2.50
N GLN A 10 16.73 6.75 1.85
CA GLN A 10 16.79 6.62 0.45
C GLN A 10 17.16 7.79 -0.31
N PRO A 11 17.60 8.63 0.21
CA PRO A 11 17.71 9.80 -0.51
C PRO A 11 18.58 9.54 -1.50
N ALA A 12 19.38 9.15 -1.16
CA ALA A 12 20.17 9.11 -2.00
C ALA A 12 19.69 8.30 -2.93
N ALA A 13 18.98 7.93 -2.73
CA ALA A 13 18.39 7.33 -3.57
C ALA A 13 18.65 7.87 -4.74
N ALA A 14 19.08 8.83 -4.61
CA ALA A 14 19.41 9.43 -5.72
C ALA A 14 20.06 8.35 -6.35
N GLY A 15 20.69 7.78 -5.69
CA GLY A 15 21.34 6.81 -6.34
C GLY A 15 20.41 5.97 -7.07
N VAL A 16 19.31 6.00 -6.79
CA VAL A 16 18.39 5.21 -7.41
C VAL A 16 18.38 5.48 -8.85
N GLU A 17 18.55 6.63 -9.19
CA GLU A 17 18.56 6.95 -10.55
C GLU A 17 19.61 6.16 -11.19
N GLN A 18 20.65 6.00 -10.53
CA GLN A 18 21.66 5.28 -11.12
C GLN A 18 21.28 3.91 -11.27
N GLU A 19 20.51 3.42 -10.42
CA GLU A 19 20.13 2.09 -10.58
C GLU A 19 19.37 1.96 -11.78
N GLN A 20 18.52 2.86 -12.06
CA GLN A 20 17.76 2.78 -13.24
C GLN A 20 18.64 2.76 -14.39
N ASP A 21 19.62 3.52 -14.38
CA ASP A 21 20.50 3.53 -15.49
C ASP A 21 21.14 2.22 -15.61
N ARG A 22 21.42 1.59 -14.55
CA ARG A 22 22.08 0.40 -14.66
C ARG A 22 21.26 -0.61 -15.32
N TYR A 23 20.05 -0.60 -15.15
CA TYR A 23 19.27 -1.58 -15.77
C TYR A 23 19.11 -1.24 -17.17
N GLY A 24 19.37 -0.12 -17.46
CA GLY A 24 19.37 0.36 -18.74
C GLY A 24 18.52 -0.25 -19.71
N THR A 25 18.00 -1.07 -19.61
CA THR A 25 17.28 -1.60 -20.60
C THR A 25 16.13 -1.08 -20.74
N PRO A 26 15.90 -0.62 -21.11
CA PRO A 26 14.94 -0.06 -21.29
C PRO A 26 13.94 -0.33 -21.67
N TYR A 27 13.91 -0.50 -21.76
CA TYR A 27 13.35 -0.62 -22.24
C TYR A 27 12.17 -0.68 -22.38
N MET A 28 11.61 -0.83 -22.59
CA MET A 28 10.46 -1.08 -22.85
C MET A 28 9.70 -1.25 -21.73
N ALA A 29 10.06 -1.51 -20.78
CA ALA A 29 9.36 -1.68 -19.62
C ALA A 29 8.75 -0.43 -19.16
N LYS A 30 7.72 -0.45 -18.38
CA LYS A 30 7.17 0.70 -17.81
C LYS A 30 8.19 1.36 -16.96
N PRO A 31 8.25 2.62 -16.94
CA PRO A 31 9.20 3.33 -16.13
C PRO A 31 8.95 3.04 -14.68
N ARG A 32 9.98 2.87 -13.92
CA ARG A 32 9.81 2.72 -12.52
C ARG A 32 9.65 4.04 -11.87
N LEU A 33 8.67 4.19 -11.03
CA LEU A 33 8.48 5.41 -10.28
C LEU A 33 9.32 5.34 -9.03
N GLY A 34 9.79 6.45 -8.54
CA GLY A 34 10.42 6.52 -7.23
C GLY A 34 9.34 6.64 -6.18
N GLN A 35 9.75 6.79 -4.93
CA GLN A 35 8.80 6.90 -3.84
C GLN A 35 7.86 8.08 -4.02
N ALA A 36 8.39 9.24 -4.37
CA ALA A 36 7.54 10.40 -4.54
C ALA A 36 6.58 10.22 -5.70
N GLY A 37 7.05 9.63 -6.79
CA GLY A 37 6.19 9.36 -7.93
C GLY A 37 5.13 8.34 -7.61
N PHE A 38 5.49 7.34 -6.82
CA PHE A 38 4.54 6.32 -6.39
C PHE A 38 3.42 6.98 -5.60
N ARG A 39 3.75 7.86 -4.65
CA ARG A 39 2.74 8.52 -3.85
C ARG A 39 1.79 9.33 -4.73
N VAL A 40 2.31 10.10 -5.67
CA VAL A 40 1.48 10.92 -6.54
C VAL A 40 0.58 10.04 -7.39
N ALA A 41 1.13 8.97 -7.95
CA ALA A 41 0.36 8.09 -8.82
C ALA A 41 -0.74 7.35 -8.06
N VAL A 42 -0.46 6.93 -6.83
CA VAL A 42 -1.45 6.25 -6.02
C VAL A 42 -2.55 7.24 -5.60
N LEU A 43 -2.17 8.45 -5.20
CA LEU A 43 -3.16 9.46 -4.87
C LEU A 43 -4.11 9.70 -6.04
N ASP A 44 -3.55 9.86 -7.24
CA ASP A 44 -4.39 10.09 -8.41
C ASP A 44 -5.28 8.90 -8.72
N ALA A 45 -4.75 7.70 -8.68
CA ALA A 45 -5.51 6.51 -9.02
C ALA A 45 -6.68 6.28 -8.08
N TYR A 46 -6.54 6.66 -6.81
CA TYR A 46 -7.58 6.46 -5.83
C TYR A 46 -8.45 7.71 -5.64
N GLY A 47 -8.30 8.72 -6.48
CA GLY A 47 -9.13 9.91 -6.41
C GLY A 47 -8.90 10.70 -5.13
N ARG A 48 -7.72 10.60 -4.57
CA ARG A 48 -7.31 11.32 -3.36
C ARG A 48 -8.23 11.02 -2.18
N ARG A 49 -8.69 9.78 -2.09
CA ARG A 49 -9.53 9.34 -0.97
C ARG A 49 -9.04 7.99 -0.48
N CYS A 50 -9.07 7.79 0.82
CA CYS A 50 -8.68 6.51 1.40
C CYS A 50 -9.48 5.38 0.78
N ALA A 51 -8.81 4.28 0.47
CA ALA A 51 -9.47 3.13 -0.14
C ALA A 51 -10.57 2.57 0.74
N VAL A 52 -10.37 2.57 2.05
CA VAL A 52 -11.28 1.93 2.99
C VAL A 52 -12.32 2.91 3.55
N THR A 53 -11.89 4.08 3.99
CA THR A 53 -12.80 5.00 4.68
C THR A 53 -13.29 6.11 3.79
N GLU A 54 -12.68 6.27 2.63
CA GLU A 54 -12.96 7.36 1.70
C GLU A 54 -12.60 8.73 2.28
N GLU A 55 -11.80 8.76 3.33
CA GLU A 55 -11.29 10.00 3.92
C GLU A 55 -10.56 10.83 2.88
N LYS A 56 -10.85 12.12 2.82
CA LYS A 56 -10.23 13.01 1.84
C LYS A 56 -9.21 13.96 2.44
N THR A 57 -9.00 13.91 3.73
CA THR A 57 -8.08 14.84 4.40
C THR A 57 -6.66 14.45 4.03
N LEU A 58 -6.12 15.13 3.05
CA LEU A 58 -4.84 14.78 2.43
C LEU A 58 -3.70 14.54 3.43
N PRO A 59 -3.53 15.34 4.47
CA PRO A 59 -2.41 15.12 5.39
C PRO A 59 -2.39 13.75 6.08
N VAL A 60 -3.51 13.05 6.13
CA VAL A 60 -3.53 11.73 6.76
C VAL A 60 -3.60 10.60 5.73
N LEU A 61 -3.43 10.90 4.44
CA LEU A 61 -3.47 9.87 3.42
C LEU A 61 -2.06 9.46 3.05
N GLU A 62 -1.84 8.16 3.00
CA GLU A 62 -0.52 7.60 2.73
C GLU A 62 -0.61 6.49 1.69
N ALA A 63 0.39 6.42 0.84
CA ALA A 63 0.45 5.37 -0.18
C ALA A 63 1.18 4.17 0.43
N ALA A 64 0.45 3.11 0.66
CA ALA A 64 1.00 1.90 1.26
C ALA A 64 1.41 0.92 0.17
N HIS A 65 2.54 0.25 0.35
CA HIS A 65 2.96 -0.81 -0.56
C HIS A 65 2.30 -2.13 -0.13
N ILE A 66 1.73 -2.86 -1.07
CA ILE A 66 1.14 -4.16 -0.76
C ILE A 66 2.27 -5.15 -0.52
N ARG A 67 3.23 -5.22 -1.44
CA ARG A 67 4.46 -5.98 -1.22
C ARG A 67 5.55 -4.94 -1.00
N PRO A 68 6.19 -4.94 0.16
CA PRO A 68 7.16 -3.90 0.47
C PRO A 68 8.29 -3.83 -0.54
N TYR A 69 8.81 -2.65 -0.75
CA TYR A 69 9.91 -2.45 -1.68
C TYR A 69 11.11 -3.30 -1.26
N ALA A 70 11.37 -3.37 0.02
CA ALA A 70 12.48 -4.17 0.53
C ALA A 70 12.32 -5.64 0.22
N ASP A 71 11.12 -6.10 -0.01
CA ASP A 71 10.83 -7.50 -0.31
C ASP A 71 10.54 -7.71 -1.78
N GLY A 72 10.98 -6.82 -2.61
CA GLY A 72 10.85 -7.00 -4.05
C GLY A 72 9.65 -6.33 -4.68
N GLY A 73 8.85 -5.63 -3.90
CA GLY A 73 7.71 -4.91 -4.45
C GLY A 73 8.15 -3.69 -5.22
N GLY A 74 7.39 -3.31 -6.20
CA GLY A 74 7.73 -2.15 -7.02
C GLY A 74 6.96 -0.93 -6.61
N HIS A 75 7.16 0.14 -7.37
CA HIS A 75 6.46 1.39 -7.14
C HIS A 75 5.33 1.60 -8.16
N GLU A 76 4.82 0.55 -8.76
CA GLU A 76 3.67 0.68 -9.63
C GLU A 76 2.40 0.85 -8.80
N VAL A 77 1.41 1.51 -9.37
CA VAL A 77 0.14 1.76 -8.70
C VAL A 77 -0.51 0.45 -8.24
N GLY A 78 -0.41 -0.60 -9.06
CA GLY A 78 -0.99 -1.89 -8.68
C GLY A 78 -0.39 -2.50 -7.42
N ASN A 79 0.75 -2.00 -6.97
CA ASN A 79 1.35 -2.44 -5.71
C ASN A 79 1.03 -1.46 -4.59
N GLY A 80 0.03 -0.60 -4.77
CA GLY A 80 -0.28 0.45 -3.81
C GLY A 80 -1.72 0.47 -3.36
N LEU A 81 -1.91 0.93 -2.14
CA LEU A 81 -3.22 1.22 -1.61
C LEU A 81 -3.14 2.60 -0.98
N LEU A 82 -4.13 3.43 -1.20
CA LEU A 82 -4.15 4.72 -0.53
C LEU A 82 -4.92 4.54 0.77
N LEU A 83 -4.26 4.74 1.88
CA LEU A 83 -4.86 4.47 3.18
C LEU A 83 -4.68 5.65 4.13
N ARG A 84 -5.69 5.86 4.97
CA ARG A 84 -5.54 6.78 6.09
C ARG A 84 -4.45 6.25 7.00
N SER A 85 -3.70 7.13 7.62
CA SER A 85 -2.47 6.78 8.32
C SER A 85 -2.62 5.66 9.35
N ASP A 86 -3.73 5.62 10.08
CA ASP A 86 -3.93 4.55 11.07
C ASP A 86 -4.16 3.21 10.39
N PHE A 87 -4.90 3.19 9.28
CA PHE A 87 -5.08 1.95 8.52
C PHE A 87 -3.75 1.52 7.91
N HIS A 88 -2.95 2.47 7.46
CA HIS A 88 -1.64 2.14 6.90
C HIS A 88 -0.75 1.49 7.98
N THR A 89 -0.76 2.03 9.17
CA THR A 89 0.02 1.48 10.27
C THR A 89 -0.41 0.04 10.57
N LEU A 90 -1.73 -0.20 10.64
CA LEU A 90 -2.22 -1.53 10.92
C LEU A 90 -1.95 -2.50 9.78
N PHE A 91 -1.97 -1.99 8.56
CA PHE A 91 -1.66 -2.80 7.38
C PHE A 91 -0.19 -3.23 7.42
N ASP A 92 0.70 -2.31 7.74
CA ASP A 92 2.14 -2.61 7.78
C ASP A 92 2.52 -3.51 8.96
N THR A 93 1.73 -3.51 10.01
CA THR A 93 2.05 -4.31 11.20
C THR A 93 1.26 -5.62 11.27
N GLY A 94 0.49 -5.91 10.23
CA GLY A 94 -0.17 -7.21 10.12
C GLY A 94 -1.51 -7.34 10.82
N TYR A 95 -2.07 -6.25 11.34
CA TYR A 95 -3.37 -6.33 12.00
C TYR A 95 -4.54 -6.25 11.02
N LEU A 96 -4.29 -5.81 9.80
CA LEU A 96 -5.30 -5.89 8.78
C LEU A 96 -4.66 -6.11 7.40
N THR A 97 -5.43 -6.60 6.48
CA THR A 97 -4.96 -6.85 5.12
C THR A 97 -6.17 -6.80 4.18
N ILE A 98 -5.93 -7.03 2.89
CA ILE A 98 -7.02 -7.22 1.96
C ILE A 98 -6.84 -8.55 1.26
N ASP A 99 -7.93 -9.17 0.84
CA ASP A 99 -7.84 -10.42 0.11
C ASP A 99 -7.94 -10.17 -1.40
N THR A 100 -7.85 -11.23 -2.18
CA THR A 100 -7.84 -11.09 -3.64
C THR A 100 -9.22 -10.76 -4.22
N ASP A 101 -10.26 -10.71 -3.40
CA ASP A 101 -11.55 -10.20 -3.80
C ASP A 101 -11.69 -8.75 -3.34
N TYR A 102 -10.61 -8.17 -2.85
CA TYR A 102 -10.55 -6.77 -2.41
C TYR A 102 -11.46 -6.52 -1.21
N ARG A 103 -11.56 -7.51 -0.32
CA ARG A 103 -12.27 -7.32 0.94
C ARG A 103 -11.28 -7.04 2.04
N LEU A 104 -11.63 -6.15 2.94
CA LEU A 104 -10.74 -5.83 4.05
C LEU A 104 -10.91 -6.91 5.13
N LEU A 105 -9.80 -7.39 5.65
CA LEU A 105 -9.81 -8.37 6.72
C LEU A 105 -9.08 -7.80 7.91
N VAL A 106 -9.70 -7.80 9.07
CA VAL A 106 -9.10 -7.29 10.31
C VAL A 106 -8.84 -8.45 11.24
N SER A 107 -7.62 -8.60 11.70
CA SER A 107 -7.23 -9.73 12.52
C SER A 107 -7.87 -9.63 13.90
N LYS A 108 -8.31 -10.77 14.44
CA LYS A 108 -8.83 -10.80 15.80
C LYS A 108 -7.75 -10.47 16.81
N ARG A 109 -6.49 -10.53 16.44
CA ARG A 109 -5.39 -10.16 17.32
C ARG A 109 -5.49 -8.72 17.78
N LEU A 110 -6.12 -7.85 16.98
CA LEU A 110 -6.27 -6.45 17.37
C LEU A 110 -7.07 -6.35 18.66
N LYS A 111 -8.17 -7.08 18.75
CA LYS A 111 -8.97 -7.07 19.95
C LYS A 111 -8.28 -7.85 21.06
N GLU A 112 -7.66 -8.95 20.73
CA GLU A 112 -6.99 -9.78 21.74
C GLU A 112 -5.87 -9.04 22.43
N GLU A 113 -5.09 -8.27 21.65
CA GLU A 113 -3.92 -7.60 22.21
C GLU A 113 -4.24 -6.25 22.83
N PHE A 114 -5.22 -5.55 22.31
CA PHE A 114 -5.47 -4.18 22.73
C PHE A 114 -6.86 -3.96 23.33
N SER A 115 -7.69 -4.98 23.37
CA SER A 115 -9.06 -4.88 23.91
C SER A 115 -9.89 -3.81 23.21
N ASN A 116 -9.58 -3.56 21.96
CA ASN A 116 -10.19 -2.47 21.21
C ASN A 116 -10.19 -2.86 19.74
N GLY A 117 -10.51 -1.92 18.87
CA GLY A 117 -10.50 -2.18 17.44
C GLY A 117 -11.85 -2.03 16.78
N ARG A 118 -12.89 -1.66 17.59
CA ARG A 118 -14.23 -1.55 17.08
C ARG A 118 -14.31 -0.78 15.78
N HIS A 119 -13.65 0.33 15.72
CA HIS A 119 -13.67 1.19 14.54
C HIS A 119 -13.17 0.45 13.30
N TYR A 120 -12.17 -0.40 13.48
CA TYR A 120 -11.59 -1.11 12.35
C TYR A 120 -12.43 -2.32 11.98
N TYR A 121 -12.97 -3.02 12.97
CA TYR A 121 -13.80 -4.20 12.72
C TYR A 121 -15.08 -3.86 11.94
N GLU A 122 -15.50 -2.61 11.99
CA GLU A 122 -16.67 -2.20 11.21
C GLU A 122 -16.45 -2.41 9.73
N HIS A 123 -15.22 -2.43 9.29
CA HIS A 123 -14.92 -2.60 7.86
C HIS A 123 -14.57 -4.04 7.50
N HIS A 124 -14.53 -4.94 8.49
CA HIS A 124 -14.11 -6.32 8.24
C HIS A 124 -15.07 -7.04 7.31
N GLY A 125 -14.53 -7.69 6.30
CA GLY A 125 -15.30 -8.50 5.37
C GLY A 125 -15.95 -7.71 4.25
N ALA A 126 -15.94 -6.41 4.30
CA ALA A 126 -16.56 -5.61 3.27
C ALA A 126 -15.58 -5.34 2.14
N ARG A 127 -16.09 -5.26 0.94
CA ARG A 127 -15.26 -4.89 -0.18
C ARG A 127 -14.80 -3.45 0.01
N VAL A 128 -13.55 -3.21 -0.27
CA VAL A 128 -12.97 -1.88 -0.17
C VAL A 128 -13.74 -0.96 -1.12
N PRO A 129 -14.34 0.11 -0.62
CA PRO A 129 -15.26 0.91 -1.45
C PRO A 129 -14.61 1.81 -2.47
N ASN A 130 -13.38 2.21 -2.26
CA ASN A 130 -12.74 3.13 -3.18
C ASN A 130 -11.53 2.49 -3.82
N LEU A 131 -11.70 1.98 -5.02
CA LEU A 131 -10.63 1.38 -5.81
C LEU A 131 -10.46 2.16 -7.10
N PRO A 132 -9.29 2.07 -7.74
CA PRO A 132 -9.12 2.72 -9.04
C PRO A 132 -10.16 2.23 -10.03
N THR A 133 -10.60 3.13 -10.92
CA THR A 133 -11.57 2.74 -11.93
C THR A 133 -10.91 2.01 -13.09
N ARG A 134 -9.65 2.27 -13.35
CA ARG A 134 -8.94 1.58 -14.43
C ARG A 134 -8.52 0.21 -13.93
N THR A 135 -8.86 -0.83 -14.68
CA THR A 135 -8.57 -2.20 -14.25
C THR A 135 -7.08 -2.48 -14.18
N ASP A 136 -6.27 -1.79 -14.99
CA ASP A 136 -4.83 -2.02 -14.96
C ASP A 136 -4.17 -1.38 -13.73
N LEU A 137 -4.90 -0.58 -12.97
CA LEU A 137 -4.38 0.04 -11.76
C LEU A 137 -4.92 -0.59 -10.49
N LEU A 138 -5.75 -1.61 -10.60
CA LEU A 138 -6.28 -2.29 -9.42
C LEU A 138 -5.16 -3.00 -8.66
N PRO A 139 -5.35 -3.20 -7.35
CA PRO A 139 -4.33 -3.90 -6.57
C PRO A 139 -3.98 -5.26 -7.17
N SER A 140 -2.69 -5.51 -7.24
CA SER A 140 -2.16 -6.72 -7.85
C SER A 140 -2.49 -7.94 -7.01
N ARG A 141 -3.19 -8.93 -7.60
CA ARG A 141 -3.51 -10.14 -6.88
C ARG A 141 -2.28 -10.93 -6.48
N PRO A 142 -1.27 -11.07 -7.33
CA PRO A 142 -0.05 -11.74 -6.88
C PRO A 142 0.62 -11.05 -5.70
N ALA A 143 0.59 -9.70 -5.66
CA ALA A 143 1.17 -8.98 -4.54
C ALA A 143 0.37 -9.24 -3.26
N ILE A 144 -0.95 -9.27 -3.37
CA ILE A 144 -1.81 -9.58 -2.23
C ILE A 144 -1.54 -10.99 -1.74
N GLU A 145 -1.42 -11.94 -2.65
CA GLU A 145 -1.14 -13.31 -2.28
C GLU A 145 0.20 -13.43 -1.56
N TRP A 146 1.20 -12.74 -2.07
CA TRP A 146 2.50 -12.74 -1.41
C TRP A 146 2.38 -12.20 0.01
N ARG A 147 1.66 -11.09 0.16
CA ARG A 147 1.51 -10.47 1.47
C ARG A 147 0.81 -11.38 2.45
N ASN A 148 -0.16 -12.12 2.00
CA ASN A 148 -1.02 -12.89 2.89
C ASN A 148 -0.53 -14.30 3.19
N GLN A 149 0.62 -14.70 2.66
CA GLN A 149 1.13 -16.05 2.90
C GLN A 149 1.22 -16.38 4.37
N ASP A 150 1.67 -15.44 5.18
CA ASP A 150 1.84 -15.69 6.60
C ASP A 150 0.88 -14.86 7.46
N TRP A 151 -0.15 -14.30 6.87
CA TRP A 151 -1.03 -13.43 7.61
C TRP A 151 -1.96 -14.23 8.53
N VAL A 152 -2.12 -13.77 9.78
CA VAL A 152 -2.94 -14.44 10.76
C VAL A 152 -4.20 -13.63 11.01
N GLY A 153 -5.33 -14.21 10.67
CA GLY A 153 -6.63 -13.53 10.80
C GLY A 153 -7.23 -13.57 12.17
#